data_26cc73e723d0950b0bdfc50733b16204
#
_entry.id   26cc73e723d0950b0bdfc50733b16204
#
_cell.length_a   1.000
_cell.length_b   1.000
_cell.length_c   1.000
_cell.angle_alpha   90.00
_cell.angle_beta   90.00
_cell.angle_gamma   90.00
#
_symmetry.space_group_name_H-M   'P 1'
#
loop_
_entity.id
_entity.type
_entity.pdbx_description
1 polymer ?
#
loop_
_entity_poly.entity_id
_entity_poly.type
_entity_poly.pdbx_seq_one_letter_code
_entity_poly.pdbx_strand_id
1 'polypeptide(L)'
;MDPLHVLNKEERWVKVPIRIHKEPIVVKVQATGTTDNPTFLVELDEVDPAIHELIKREICRIFRWDISLHAIHEHFQKTNLKQIFEEHYGTPIVLDFHPYNSLVKCIIHQQLNLKFAFTLTQRFVTTYGIEKNGVWFYPLPETVAKLTVEELRALQFSTRKAEYIIDLSKEIQKGNLHIDSLYEKSDEEIMAELIRYRGIGQWTIQNVLLFGLGRNNLFPLADIGIQNAIKKLLQLEQKPTKEEMEAMLPEWHPYLSYASLYLWRSIE
;
A
#
# COMPACT_ATOMS: atom_id res chain seq x y z
N MET A 1 9.24 9.73 2.52
CA MET A 1 9.46 8.72 1.45
C MET A 1 10.00 7.46 2.10
N ASP A 2 9.54 6.29 1.68
CA ASP A 2 10.05 5.00 2.16
C ASP A 2 11.52 4.85 1.74
N PRO A 3 12.46 4.64 2.66
CA PRO A 3 13.88 4.54 2.36
C PRO A 3 14.26 3.27 1.57
N LEU A 4 13.34 2.32 1.43
CA LEU A 4 13.53 1.10 0.63
C LEU A 4 13.21 1.32 -0.86
N HIS A 5 12.56 2.43 -1.21
CA HIS A 5 12.24 2.73 -2.60
C HIS A 5 13.45 3.29 -3.34
N VAL A 6 13.81 2.67 -4.44
CA VAL A 6 14.88 3.09 -5.34
C VAL A 6 14.27 3.83 -6.52
N LEU A 7 14.46 5.14 -6.58
CA LEU A 7 13.84 5.97 -7.62
C LEU A 7 14.72 7.20 -7.95
N ASN A 8 14.49 7.75 -9.14
CA ASN A 8 15.03 9.03 -9.58
C ASN A 8 13.89 9.93 -10.06
N LYS A 9 13.69 11.05 -9.35
CA LYS A 9 12.59 11.99 -9.65
C LYS A 9 12.85 12.80 -10.92
N GLU A 10 14.10 13.15 -11.19
CA GLU A 10 14.47 13.96 -12.36
C GLU A 10 14.28 13.15 -13.64
N GLU A 11 14.76 11.92 -13.65
CA GLU A 11 14.61 10.98 -14.77
C GLU A 11 13.25 10.25 -14.75
N ARG A 12 12.45 10.45 -13.71
CA ARG A 12 11.09 9.92 -13.54
C ARG A 12 11.01 8.39 -13.61
N TRP A 13 11.92 7.68 -12.96
CA TRP A 13 11.86 6.22 -12.87
C TRP A 13 11.86 5.70 -11.42
N VAL A 14 11.34 4.50 -11.28
CA VAL A 14 11.38 3.73 -10.03
C VAL A 14 11.74 2.27 -10.34
N LYS A 15 12.52 1.65 -9.44
CA LYS A 15 12.76 0.20 -9.46
C LYS A 15 11.75 -0.50 -8.54
N VAL A 16 11.09 -1.52 -9.06
CA VAL A 16 10.02 -2.26 -8.41
C VAL A 16 10.49 -3.68 -8.12
N PRO A 17 10.55 -4.11 -6.85
CA PRO A 17 10.84 -5.50 -6.49
C PRO A 17 9.57 -6.36 -6.59
N ILE A 18 9.48 -7.19 -7.59
CA ILE A 18 8.42 -8.18 -7.72
C ILE A 18 8.96 -9.60 -7.58
N ARG A 19 8.07 -10.55 -7.24
CA ARG A 19 8.40 -11.97 -7.23
C ARG A 19 7.47 -12.73 -8.14
N ILE A 20 8.05 -13.52 -9.03
CA ILE A 20 7.32 -14.49 -9.85
C ILE A 20 7.78 -15.89 -9.44
N HIS A 21 6.86 -16.73 -9.01
CA HIS A 21 7.16 -18.07 -8.46
C HIS A 21 8.22 -18.03 -7.33
N LYS A 22 8.16 -16.98 -6.47
CA LYS A 22 9.12 -16.66 -5.39
C LYS A 22 10.48 -16.14 -5.86
N GLU A 23 10.80 -16.18 -7.15
CA GLU A 23 12.03 -15.62 -7.69
C GLU A 23 11.99 -14.08 -7.70
N PRO A 24 13.01 -13.41 -7.18
CA PRO A 24 13.07 -11.95 -7.14
C PRO A 24 13.44 -11.38 -8.52
N ILE A 25 12.64 -10.43 -8.98
CA ILE A 25 12.83 -9.72 -10.25
C ILE A 25 12.77 -8.22 -9.97
N VAL A 26 13.77 -7.49 -10.45
CA VAL A 26 13.78 -6.02 -10.39
C VAL A 26 13.28 -5.50 -11.72
N VAL A 27 12.25 -4.67 -11.68
CA VAL A 27 11.66 -4.02 -12.85
C VAL A 27 11.88 -2.52 -12.72
N LYS A 28 12.53 -1.89 -13.71
CA LYS A 28 12.60 -0.44 -13.78
C LYS A 28 11.44 0.09 -14.62
N VAL A 29 10.67 1.00 -14.04
CA VAL A 29 9.54 1.65 -14.70
C VAL A 29 9.85 3.13 -14.80
N GLN A 30 9.89 3.65 -16.01
CA GLN A 30 10.17 5.06 -16.30
C GLN A 30 8.96 5.71 -16.98
N ALA A 31 8.48 6.81 -16.44
CA ALA A 31 7.44 7.59 -17.07
C ALA A 31 8.03 8.44 -18.22
N THR A 32 7.58 8.19 -19.44
CA THR A 32 8.05 8.88 -20.66
C THR A 32 7.01 9.84 -21.23
N GLY A 33 5.74 9.65 -20.86
CA GLY A 33 4.63 10.53 -21.27
C GLY A 33 4.36 11.70 -20.34
N THR A 34 3.21 12.35 -20.56
CA THR A 34 2.67 13.40 -19.71
C THR A 34 1.60 12.86 -18.78
N THR A 35 1.08 13.70 -17.88
CA THR A 35 -0.05 13.31 -16.99
C THR A 35 -1.31 13.01 -17.81
N ASP A 36 -1.58 13.76 -18.88
CA ASP A 36 -2.77 13.56 -19.73
C ASP A 36 -2.61 12.41 -20.73
N ASN A 37 -1.36 12.13 -21.15
CA ASN A 37 -1.03 11.04 -22.06
C ASN A 37 0.09 10.20 -21.45
N PRO A 38 -0.22 9.38 -20.43
CA PRO A 38 0.78 8.61 -19.71
C PRO A 38 1.32 7.47 -20.58
N THR A 39 2.64 7.44 -20.72
CA THR A 39 3.38 6.35 -21.33
C THR A 39 4.52 5.94 -20.42
N PHE A 40 4.86 4.66 -20.43
CA PHE A 40 5.87 4.12 -19.55
C PHE A 40 6.81 3.19 -20.33
N LEU A 41 8.10 3.32 -20.07
CA LEU A 41 9.10 2.35 -20.48
C LEU A 41 9.31 1.39 -19.32
N VAL A 42 9.19 0.09 -19.60
CA VAL A 42 9.43 -0.99 -18.62
C VAL A 42 10.68 -1.73 -19.03
N GLU A 43 11.72 -1.65 -18.22
CA GLU A 43 13.00 -2.31 -18.43
C GLU A 43 13.16 -3.47 -17.45
N LEU A 44 13.62 -4.59 -17.96
CA LEU A 44 13.85 -5.82 -17.20
C LEU A 44 15.28 -6.27 -17.39
N ASP A 45 15.84 -6.93 -16.38
CA ASP A 45 16.99 -7.81 -16.60
C ASP A 45 16.60 -8.97 -17.53
N GLU A 46 17.57 -9.70 -18.02
CA GLU A 46 17.33 -10.88 -18.85
C GLU A 46 16.53 -11.93 -18.05
N VAL A 47 15.31 -12.20 -18.47
CA VAL A 47 14.39 -13.15 -17.86
C VAL A 47 13.74 -14.04 -18.92
N ASP A 48 13.27 -15.21 -18.51
CA ASP A 48 12.55 -16.12 -19.41
C ASP A 48 11.32 -15.41 -20.03
N PRO A 49 11.20 -15.38 -21.36
CA PRO A 49 10.03 -14.81 -22.04
C PRO A 49 8.69 -15.35 -21.56
N ALA A 50 8.65 -16.58 -21.05
CA ALA A 50 7.43 -17.21 -20.53
C ALA A 50 6.80 -16.47 -19.34
N ILE A 51 7.59 -15.67 -18.60
CA ILE A 51 7.08 -14.90 -17.45
C ILE A 51 6.81 -13.42 -17.76
N HIS A 52 7.07 -12.95 -18.98
CA HIS A 52 6.87 -11.52 -19.33
C HIS A 52 5.43 -11.05 -19.09
N GLU A 53 4.43 -11.86 -19.45
CA GLU A 53 3.02 -11.48 -19.21
C GLU A 53 2.67 -11.46 -17.72
N LEU A 54 3.29 -12.29 -16.89
CA LEU A 54 3.12 -12.26 -15.44
C LEU A 54 3.71 -10.97 -14.85
N ILE A 55 4.91 -10.59 -15.30
CA ILE A 55 5.58 -9.34 -14.90
C ILE A 55 4.72 -8.13 -15.29
N LYS A 56 4.27 -8.09 -16.54
CA LYS A 56 3.41 -7.01 -17.05
C LYS A 56 2.13 -6.87 -16.22
N ARG A 57 1.48 -7.98 -15.90
CA ARG A 57 0.27 -7.99 -15.06
C ARG A 57 0.56 -7.43 -13.67
N GLU A 58 1.66 -7.82 -13.04
CA GLU A 58 2.04 -7.29 -11.72
C GLU A 58 2.37 -5.79 -11.75
N ILE A 59 3.08 -5.31 -12.76
CA ILE A 59 3.36 -3.89 -12.93
C ILE A 59 2.07 -3.09 -13.17
N CYS A 60 1.19 -3.56 -14.05
CA CYS A 60 -0.13 -2.95 -14.27
C CYS A 60 -0.95 -2.90 -12.96
N ARG A 61 -0.92 -3.97 -12.16
CA ARG A 61 -1.58 -4.01 -10.84
C ARG A 61 -0.99 -2.98 -9.89
N ILE A 62 0.33 -2.96 -9.72
CA ILE A 62 1.02 -2.08 -8.75
C ILE A 62 0.76 -0.60 -9.08
N PHE A 63 0.86 -0.20 -10.33
CA PHE A 63 0.66 1.19 -10.75
C PHE A 63 -0.79 1.53 -11.10
N ARG A 64 -1.71 0.56 -11.00
CA ARG A 64 -3.13 0.74 -11.34
C ARG A 64 -3.35 1.32 -12.73
N TRP A 65 -2.63 0.81 -13.72
CA TRP A 65 -2.77 1.27 -15.12
C TRP A 65 -4.10 0.88 -15.77
N ASP A 66 -4.91 0.07 -15.08
CA ASP A 66 -6.29 -0.26 -15.40
C ASP A 66 -7.29 0.86 -15.07
N ILE A 67 -6.87 1.89 -14.31
CA ILE A 67 -7.73 2.97 -13.81
C ILE A 67 -7.48 4.26 -14.58
N SER A 68 -8.55 4.86 -15.09
CA SER A 68 -8.49 6.18 -15.71
C SER A 68 -8.47 7.30 -14.66
N LEU A 69 -7.30 7.90 -14.44
CA LEU A 69 -7.18 9.06 -13.54
C LEU A 69 -7.96 10.27 -14.07
N HIS A 70 -8.12 10.40 -15.39
CA HIS A 70 -8.94 11.44 -15.99
C HIS A 70 -10.42 11.30 -15.58
N ALA A 71 -10.99 10.08 -15.64
CA ALA A 71 -12.37 9.83 -15.23
C ALA A 71 -12.59 10.13 -13.74
N ILE A 72 -11.60 9.82 -12.90
CA ILE A 72 -11.63 10.14 -11.47
C ILE A 72 -11.60 11.67 -11.28
N HIS A 73 -10.70 12.37 -11.97
CA HIS A 73 -10.62 13.81 -11.90
C HIS A 73 -11.95 14.48 -12.30
N GLU A 74 -12.53 14.09 -13.43
CA GLU A 74 -13.83 14.58 -13.91
C GLU A 74 -14.97 14.36 -12.89
N HIS A 75 -14.96 13.20 -12.20
CA HIS A 75 -15.92 12.92 -11.15
C HIS A 75 -15.83 13.94 -10.02
N PHE A 76 -14.61 14.18 -9.52
CA PHE A 76 -14.38 15.07 -8.38
C PHE A 76 -14.50 16.56 -8.70
N GLN A 77 -14.52 16.97 -9.98
CA GLN A 77 -14.79 18.35 -10.37
C GLN A 77 -16.16 18.87 -9.91
N LYS A 78 -17.10 17.96 -9.59
CA LYS A 78 -18.47 18.26 -9.17
C LYS A 78 -18.68 18.12 -7.67
N THR A 79 -17.63 17.88 -6.90
CA THR A 79 -17.70 17.63 -5.46
C THR A 79 -16.99 18.72 -4.66
N ASN A 80 -17.14 18.68 -3.34
CA ASN A 80 -16.42 19.55 -2.41
C ASN A 80 -14.89 19.27 -2.33
N LEU A 81 -14.40 18.19 -2.98
CA LEU A 81 -12.97 17.87 -3.08
C LEU A 81 -12.30 18.42 -4.35
N LYS A 82 -13.04 19.16 -5.21
CA LYS A 82 -12.54 19.70 -6.48
C LYS A 82 -11.16 20.34 -6.33
N GLN A 83 -10.99 21.24 -5.37
CA GLN A 83 -9.74 21.99 -5.19
C GLN A 83 -8.53 21.07 -5.00
N ILE A 84 -8.61 20.08 -4.10
CA ILE A 84 -7.48 19.16 -3.85
C ILE A 84 -7.21 18.22 -5.03
N PHE A 85 -8.24 17.91 -5.84
CA PHE A 85 -8.05 17.12 -7.07
C PHE A 85 -7.40 17.94 -8.19
N GLU A 86 -7.59 19.26 -8.23
CA GLU A 86 -6.86 20.16 -9.12
C GLU A 86 -5.39 20.33 -8.67
N GLU A 87 -5.15 20.59 -7.38
CA GLU A 87 -3.82 20.81 -6.81
C GLU A 87 -2.92 19.56 -6.95
N HIS A 88 -3.49 18.37 -6.87
CA HIS A 88 -2.76 17.10 -6.93
C HIS A 88 -3.07 16.27 -8.18
N TYR A 89 -3.48 16.93 -9.26
CA TYR A 89 -3.91 16.29 -10.50
C TYR A 89 -2.94 15.20 -10.97
N GLY A 90 -3.52 14.03 -11.34
CA GLY A 90 -2.76 12.90 -11.86
C GLY A 90 -2.05 12.06 -10.80
N THR A 91 -2.37 12.23 -9.51
CA THR A 91 -1.80 11.37 -8.45
C THR A 91 -2.45 9.99 -8.47
N PRO A 92 -1.73 8.90 -8.81
CA PRO A 92 -2.26 7.54 -8.79
C PRO A 92 -2.20 6.94 -7.39
N ILE A 93 -3.05 5.96 -7.12
CA ILE A 93 -2.79 5.00 -6.06
C ILE A 93 -1.72 4.03 -6.58
N VAL A 94 -0.58 3.96 -5.88
CA VAL A 94 0.45 2.96 -6.15
C VAL A 94 0.37 1.91 -5.04
N LEU A 95 0.23 0.64 -5.43
CA LEU A 95 0.06 -0.44 -4.47
C LEU A 95 1.40 -0.89 -3.88
N ASP A 96 1.33 -1.44 -2.68
CA ASP A 96 2.42 -2.24 -2.13
C ASP A 96 2.70 -3.44 -3.07
N PHE A 97 3.96 -3.84 -3.14
CA PHE A 97 4.39 -4.82 -4.12
C PHE A 97 3.78 -6.21 -3.91
N HIS A 98 3.34 -6.52 -2.68
CA HIS A 98 2.63 -7.75 -2.36
C HIS A 98 1.75 -7.55 -1.11
N PRO A 99 0.54 -8.15 -1.00
CA PRO A 99 -0.35 -7.97 0.15
C PRO A 99 0.26 -8.41 1.48
N TYR A 100 1.14 -9.43 1.49
CA TYR A 100 1.90 -9.81 2.69
C TYR A 100 2.79 -8.66 3.18
N ASN A 101 3.47 -7.96 2.26
CA ASN A 101 4.30 -6.81 2.61
C ASN A 101 3.45 -5.69 3.24
N SER A 102 2.26 -5.48 2.70
CA SER A 102 1.28 -4.53 3.23
C SER A 102 0.86 -4.88 4.66
N LEU A 103 0.52 -6.16 4.92
CA LEU A 103 0.18 -6.64 6.26
C LEU A 103 1.32 -6.42 7.26
N VAL A 104 2.54 -6.84 6.90
CA VAL A 104 3.73 -6.69 7.76
C VAL A 104 4.02 -5.21 8.01
N LYS A 105 4.00 -4.38 6.95
CA LYS A 105 4.21 -2.93 7.06
C LYS A 105 3.17 -2.29 7.98
N CYS A 106 1.90 -2.62 7.82
CA CYS A 106 0.84 -2.10 8.70
C CYS A 106 1.06 -2.48 10.17
N ILE A 107 1.42 -3.74 10.47
CA ILE A 107 1.73 -4.16 11.85
C ILE A 107 2.92 -3.38 12.42
N ILE A 108 3.98 -3.19 11.63
CA ILE A 108 5.15 -2.40 12.03
C ILE A 108 4.74 -0.95 12.35
N HIS A 109 3.92 -0.36 11.50
CA HIS A 109 3.55 1.07 11.58
C HIS A 109 2.53 1.41 12.66
N GLN A 110 1.80 0.42 13.21
CA GLN A 110 0.81 0.67 14.28
C GLN A 110 1.38 1.51 15.43
N GLN A 111 0.68 2.58 15.82
CA GLN A 111 1.01 3.42 16.99
C GLN A 111 2.45 3.98 17.00
N LEU A 112 3.03 4.22 15.85
CA LEU A 112 4.34 4.85 15.70
C LEU A 112 4.24 6.14 14.87
N ASN A 113 5.16 7.06 15.10
CA ASN A 113 5.38 8.11 14.13
C ASN A 113 6.00 7.55 12.85
N LEU A 114 5.68 8.14 11.72
CA LEU A 114 6.02 7.63 10.40
C LEU A 114 7.52 7.43 10.20
N LYS A 115 8.36 8.34 10.71
CA LYS A 115 9.83 8.26 10.60
C LYS A 115 10.39 7.01 11.27
N PHE A 116 9.96 6.72 12.50
CA PHE A 116 10.41 5.54 13.23
C PHE A 116 9.84 4.25 12.62
N ALA A 117 8.59 4.29 12.16
CA ALA A 117 7.98 3.17 11.46
C ALA A 117 8.80 2.75 10.22
N PHE A 118 9.21 3.71 9.38
CA PHE A 118 10.10 3.44 8.24
C PHE A 118 11.48 2.92 8.68
N THR A 119 12.04 3.44 9.77
CA THR A 119 13.30 2.92 10.32
C THR A 119 13.19 1.45 10.71
N LEU A 120 12.10 1.05 11.37
CA LEU A 120 11.87 -0.36 11.74
C LEU A 120 11.65 -1.24 10.51
N THR A 121 10.87 -0.76 9.53
CA THR A 121 10.65 -1.46 8.27
C THR A 121 11.97 -1.69 7.53
N GLN A 122 12.80 -0.66 7.43
CA GLN A 122 14.12 -0.76 6.81
C GLN A 122 14.99 -1.80 7.51
N ARG A 123 15.12 -1.75 8.85
CA ARG A 123 15.90 -2.73 9.61
C ARG A 123 15.41 -4.15 9.38
N PHE A 124 14.10 -4.36 9.42
CA PHE A 124 13.49 -5.67 9.18
C PHE A 124 13.85 -6.21 7.80
N VAL A 125 13.66 -5.39 6.76
CA VAL A 125 13.87 -5.81 5.38
C VAL A 125 15.36 -5.99 5.06
N THR A 126 16.24 -5.12 5.57
CA THR A 126 17.68 -5.25 5.30
C THR A 126 18.34 -6.37 6.11
N THR A 127 17.74 -6.81 7.23
CA THR A 127 18.27 -7.91 8.03
C THR A 127 17.80 -9.28 7.54
N TYR A 128 16.52 -9.41 7.17
CA TYR A 128 15.91 -10.71 6.85
C TYR A 128 15.45 -10.86 5.40
N GLY A 129 15.42 -9.77 4.65
CA GLY A 129 15.12 -9.76 3.22
C GLY A 129 16.33 -10.11 2.37
N ILE A 130 16.20 -9.91 1.09
CA ILE A 130 17.29 -10.08 0.13
C ILE A 130 17.47 -8.80 -0.68
N GLU A 131 18.71 -8.52 -1.07
CA GLU A 131 19.02 -7.46 -2.01
C GLU A 131 19.32 -8.03 -3.39
N LYS A 132 18.76 -7.41 -4.44
CA LYS A 132 19.08 -7.72 -5.84
C LYS A 132 19.17 -6.42 -6.63
N ASN A 133 20.29 -6.18 -7.30
CA ASN A 133 20.52 -5.00 -8.16
C ASN A 133 20.24 -3.65 -7.47
N GLY A 134 20.62 -3.56 -6.17
CA GLY A 134 20.43 -2.37 -5.34
C GLY A 134 19.00 -2.19 -4.83
N VAL A 135 18.13 -3.20 -4.98
CA VAL A 135 16.72 -3.16 -4.54
C VAL A 135 16.47 -4.22 -3.48
N TRP A 136 15.87 -3.81 -2.38
CA TRP A 136 15.51 -4.70 -1.28
C TRP A 136 14.15 -5.34 -1.47
N PHE A 137 14.08 -6.63 -1.21
CA PHE A 137 12.85 -7.44 -1.18
C PHE A 137 12.51 -7.80 0.26
N TYR A 138 11.25 -7.67 0.62
CA TYR A 138 10.77 -8.18 1.91
C TYR A 138 11.08 -9.66 2.07
N PRO A 139 11.37 -10.11 3.30
CA PRO A 139 11.55 -11.53 3.58
C PRO A 139 10.24 -12.29 3.29
N LEU A 140 10.37 -13.52 2.81
CA LEU A 140 9.23 -14.40 2.59
C LEU A 140 8.62 -14.85 3.93
N PRO A 141 7.32 -15.18 3.97
CA PRO A 141 6.68 -15.70 5.18
C PRO A 141 7.42 -16.88 5.81
N GLU A 142 7.99 -17.77 4.99
CA GLU A 142 8.75 -18.94 5.45
C GLU A 142 10.06 -18.57 6.16
N THR A 143 10.65 -17.43 5.81
CA THR A 143 11.82 -16.88 6.50
C THR A 143 11.42 -16.31 7.84
N VAL A 144 10.35 -15.50 7.86
CA VAL A 144 9.88 -14.81 9.07
C VAL A 144 9.28 -15.77 10.08
N ALA A 145 8.63 -16.85 9.64
CA ALA A 145 8.06 -17.88 10.51
C ALA A 145 9.09 -18.63 11.36
N LYS A 146 10.37 -18.59 10.98
CA LYS A 146 11.49 -19.24 11.71
C LYS A 146 12.15 -18.32 12.73
N LEU A 147 11.84 -17.02 12.70
CA LEU A 147 12.44 -16.06 13.61
C LEU A 147 11.91 -16.21 15.02
N THR A 148 12.72 -15.78 15.97
CA THR A 148 12.34 -15.64 17.39
C THR A 148 11.90 -14.22 17.69
N VAL A 149 11.18 -14.05 18.78
CA VAL A 149 10.78 -12.72 19.28
C VAL A 149 12.02 -11.88 19.62
N GLU A 150 13.05 -12.51 20.20
CA GLU A 150 14.30 -11.88 20.60
C GLU A 150 15.05 -11.27 19.41
N GLU A 151 15.09 -11.96 18.28
CA GLU A 151 15.72 -11.47 17.04
C GLU A 151 15.02 -10.19 16.54
N LEU A 152 13.69 -10.15 16.50
CA LEU A 152 12.96 -8.93 16.13
C LEU A 152 13.09 -7.82 17.18
N ARG A 153 13.13 -8.16 18.47
CA ARG A 153 13.38 -7.18 19.53
C ARG A 153 14.76 -6.55 19.43
N ALA A 154 15.77 -7.27 18.97
CA ALA A 154 17.11 -6.73 18.71
C ALA A 154 17.06 -5.60 17.65
N LEU A 155 16.07 -5.63 16.75
CA LEU A 155 15.79 -4.56 15.79
C LEU A 155 14.92 -3.42 16.35
N GLN A 156 14.61 -3.45 17.66
CA GLN A 156 13.75 -2.49 18.39
C GLN A 156 12.23 -2.67 18.14
N PHE A 157 11.81 -3.85 17.73
CA PHE A 157 10.37 -4.18 17.74
C PHE A 157 9.86 -4.34 19.18
N SER A 158 8.60 -3.94 19.42
CA SER A 158 7.94 -4.39 20.65
C SER A 158 7.66 -5.88 20.60
N THR A 159 7.63 -6.53 21.76
CA THR A 159 7.32 -7.97 21.88
C THR A 159 6.04 -8.32 21.11
N ARG A 160 4.97 -7.53 21.28
CA ARG A 160 3.68 -7.78 20.61
C ARG A 160 3.79 -7.72 19.09
N LYS A 161 4.48 -6.72 18.53
CA LYS A 161 4.65 -6.62 17.07
C LYS A 161 5.47 -7.79 16.52
N ALA A 162 6.53 -8.19 17.24
CA ALA A 162 7.33 -9.34 16.88
C ALA A 162 6.48 -10.62 16.85
N GLU A 163 5.71 -10.87 17.92
CA GLU A 163 4.76 -11.99 17.97
C GLU A 163 3.77 -11.97 16.80
N TYR A 164 3.11 -10.83 16.53
CA TYR A 164 2.10 -10.72 15.48
C TYR A 164 2.65 -11.05 14.10
N ILE A 165 3.84 -10.53 13.77
CA ILE A 165 4.47 -10.76 12.45
C ILE A 165 4.90 -12.22 12.31
N ILE A 166 5.49 -12.81 13.36
CA ILE A 166 5.90 -14.21 13.37
C ILE A 166 4.70 -15.13 13.28
N ASP A 167 3.66 -14.90 14.10
CA ASP A 167 2.45 -15.73 14.13
C ASP A 167 1.71 -15.68 12.79
N LEU A 168 1.52 -14.49 12.22
CA LEU A 168 0.93 -14.33 10.89
C LEU A 168 1.71 -15.13 9.83
N SER A 169 3.04 -15.03 9.85
CA SER A 169 3.91 -15.73 8.91
C SER A 169 3.84 -17.25 9.06
N LYS A 170 3.71 -17.74 10.29
CA LYS A 170 3.47 -19.17 10.56
C LYS A 170 2.13 -19.65 10.02
N GLU A 171 1.07 -18.85 10.15
CA GLU A 171 -0.25 -19.22 9.63
C GLU A 171 -0.28 -19.26 8.10
N ILE A 172 0.45 -18.37 7.44
CA ILE A 172 0.65 -18.40 5.99
C ILE A 172 1.46 -19.64 5.58
N GLN A 173 2.56 -19.94 6.29
CA GLN A 173 3.40 -21.10 6.01
C GLN A 173 2.64 -22.44 6.18
N LYS A 174 1.73 -22.53 7.16
CA LYS A 174 0.87 -23.70 7.38
C LYS A 174 -0.25 -23.84 6.35
N GLY A 175 -0.50 -22.81 5.51
CA GLY A 175 -1.61 -22.78 4.57
C GLY A 175 -2.96 -22.44 5.23
N ASN A 176 -2.98 -21.89 6.45
CA ASN A 176 -4.20 -21.43 7.11
C ASN A 176 -4.65 -20.05 6.59
N LEU A 177 -3.73 -19.29 6.00
CA LEU A 177 -3.99 -18.03 5.32
C LEU A 177 -3.31 -18.05 3.95
N HIS A 178 -4.10 -17.98 2.90
CA HIS A 178 -3.64 -17.91 1.52
C HIS A 178 -3.69 -16.47 1.03
N ILE A 179 -2.55 -15.77 1.02
CA ILE A 179 -2.48 -14.35 0.67
C ILE A 179 -2.98 -14.07 -0.74
N ASP A 180 -2.62 -14.91 -1.72
CA ASP A 180 -3.01 -14.69 -3.11
C ASP A 180 -4.52 -14.86 -3.33
N SER A 181 -5.20 -15.67 -2.50
CA SER A 181 -6.65 -15.83 -2.57
C SER A 181 -7.42 -14.58 -2.16
N LEU A 182 -6.78 -13.61 -1.48
CA LEU A 182 -7.43 -12.36 -1.08
C LEU A 182 -7.86 -11.52 -2.28
N TYR A 183 -7.21 -11.68 -3.44
CA TYR A 183 -7.61 -10.95 -4.66
C TYR A 183 -9.00 -11.34 -5.16
N GLU A 184 -9.43 -12.58 -4.90
CA GLU A 184 -10.69 -13.17 -5.39
C GLU A 184 -11.86 -12.99 -4.40
N LYS A 185 -11.58 -12.56 -3.17
CA LYS A 185 -12.56 -12.42 -2.08
C LYS A 185 -13.21 -11.03 -2.05
N SER A 186 -14.43 -10.96 -1.55
CA SER A 186 -15.06 -9.69 -1.22
C SER A 186 -14.39 -9.00 -0.03
N ASP A 187 -14.63 -7.70 0.14
CA ASP A 187 -14.06 -6.93 1.25
C ASP A 187 -14.55 -7.46 2.61
N GLU A 188 -15.82 -7.91 2.68
CA GLU A 188 -16.43 -8.52 3.87
C GLU A 188 -15.78 -9.87 4.22
N GLU A 189 -15.51 -10.72 3.22
CA GLU A 189 -14.83 -12.00 3.40
C GLU A 189 -13.39 -11.79 3.89
N ILE A 190 -12.67 -10.83 3.30
CA ILE A 190 -11.31 -10.47 3.72
C ILE A 190 -11.32 -9.96 5.16
N MET A 191 -12.28 -9.09 5.50
CA MET A 191 -12.43 -8.57 6.85
C MET A 191 -12.69 -9.69 7.86
N ALA A 192 -13.63 -10.59 7.56
CA ALA A 192 -13.98 -11.72 8.42
C ALA A 192 -12.81 -12.72 8.59
N GLU A 193 -11.96 -12.86 7.58
CA GLU A 193 -10.80 -13.74 7.63
C GLU A 193 -9.65 -13.11 8.40
N LEU A 194 -9.26 -11.88 8.04
CA LEU A 194 -8.05 -11.24 8.58
C LEU A 194 -8.21 -10.81 10.04
N ILE A 195 -9.42 -10.41 10.49
CA ILE A 195 -9.66 -9.98 11.88
C ILE A 195 -9.39 -11.08 12.91
N ARG A 196 -9.34 -12.34 12.51
CA ARG A 196 -9.06 -13.48 13.38
C ARG A 196 -7.58 -13.57 13.80
N TYR A 197 -6.68 -12.91 13.07
CA TYR A 197 -5.26 -12.94 13.36
C TYR A 197 -4.87 -11.86 14.37
N ARG A 198 -4.09 -12.22 15.38
CA ARG A 198 -3.63 -11.29 16.42
C ARG A 198 -2.84 -10.14 15.79
N GLY A 199 -3.14 -8.92 16.23
CA GLY A 199 -2.49 -7.71 15.72
C GLY A 199 -3.08 -7.15 14.43
N ILE A 200 -4.08 -7.82 13.84
CA ILE A 200 -4.81 -7.31 12.68
C ILE A 200 -6.15 -6.77 13.14
N GLY A 201 -6.29 -5.45 13.10
CA GLY A 201 -7.53 -4.75 13.39
C GLY A 201 -8.13 -4.12 12.13
N GLN A 202 -9.29 -3.47 12.29
CA GLN A 202 -10.01 -2.85 11.18
C GLN A 202 -9.14 -1.87 10.38
N TRP A 203 -8.34 -1.03 11.04
CA TRP A 203 -7.42 -0.10 10.37
C TRP A 203 -6.40 -0.83 9.50
N THR A 204 -5.80 -1.94 9.99
CA THR A 204 -4.86 -2.75 9.21
C THR A 204 -5.54 -3.33 7.98
N ILE A 205 -6.75 -3.87 8.13
CA ILE A 205 -7.52 -4.47 7.03
C ILE A 205 -7.84 -3.42 5.98
N GLN A 206 -8.33 -2.24 6.38
CA GLN A 206 -8.61 -1.15 5.45
C GLN A 206 -7.38 -0.71 4.66
N ASN A 207 -6.20 -0.62 5.30
CA ASN A 207 -4.95 -0.29 4.61
C ASN A 207 -4.51 -1.41 3.63
N VAL A 208 -4.68 -2.67 4.00
CA VAL A 208 -4.40 -3.80 3.10
C VAL A 208 -5.35 -3.83 1.91
N LEU A 209 -6.64 -3.59 2.13
CA LEU A 209 -7.62 -3.49 1.05
C LEU A 209 -7.26 -2.35 0.10
N LEU A 210 -6.86 -1.18 0.62
CA LEU A 210 -6.55 0.01 -0.17
C LEU A 210 -5.19 -0.12 -0.88
N PHE A 211 -4.10 -0.34 -0.13
CA PHE A 211 -2.74 -0.31 -0.65
C PHE A 211 -2.17 -1.69 -1.01
N GLY A 212 -2.70 -2.76 -0.46
CA GLY A 212 -2.30 -4.13 -0.80
C GLY A 212 -3.07 -4.70 -1.98
N LEU A 213 -4.38 -4.51 -2.00
CA LEU A 213 -5.30 -5.10 -2.97
C LEU A 213 -5.89 -4.11 -3.99
N GLY A 214 -5.77 -2.80 -3.73
CA GLY A 214 -6.21 -1.76 -4.65
C GLY A 214 -7.72 -1.58 -4.75
N ARG A 215 -8.45 -1.79 -3.66
CA ARG A 215 -9.90 -1.55 -3.65
C ARG A 215 -10.21 -0.07 -3.86
N ASN A 216 -11.15 0.24 -4.74
CA ASN A 216 -11.41 1.63 -5.15
C ASN A 216 -12.32 2.40 -4.20
N ASN A 217 -13.07 1.69 -3.35
CA ASN A 217 -14.20 2.28 -2.64
C ASN A 217 -14.08 2.16 -1.12
N LEU A 218 -12.91 2.54 -0.58
CA LEU A 218 -12.61 2.51 0.85
C LEU A 218 -12.36 3.91 1.40
N PHE A 219 -12.98 4.17 2.56
CA PHE A 219 -12.79 5.41 3.27
C PHE A 219 -12.60 5.14 4.77
N PRO A 220 -11.38 5.30 5.31
CA PRO A 220 -11.09 5.02 6.71
C PRO A 220 -11.57 6.17 7.62
N LEU A 221 -12.85 6.15 8.00
CA LEU A 221 -13.50 7.18 8.83
C LEU A 221 -12.78 7.46 10.17
N ALA A 222 -12.11 6.45 10.72
CA ALA A 222 -11.36 6.57 11.98
C ALA A 222 -9.96 7.18 11.81
N ASP A 223 -9.53 7.45 10.57
CA ASP A 223 -8.18 7.98 10.30
C ASP A 223 -8.08 9.46 10.68
N ILE A 224 -7.14 9.76 11.59
CA ILE A 224 -6.94 11.11 12.12
C ILE A 224 -6.42 12.08 11.03
N GLY A 225 -5.61 11.59 10.09
CA GLY A 225 -5.12 12.38 8.96
C GLY A 225 -6.27 12.85 8.08
N ILE A 226 -7.17 11.95 7.71
CA ILE A 226 -8.36 12.27 6.92
C ILE A 226 -9.26 13.27 7.66
N GLN A 227 -9.54 13.04 8.95
CA GLN A 227 -10.33 13.98 9.75
C GLN A 227 -9.70 15.39 9.80
N ASN A 228 -8.38 15.46 9.94
CA ASN A 228 -7.66 16.74 9.91
C ASN A 228 -7.70 17.39 8.51
N ALA A 229 -7.58 16.60 7.45
CA ALA A 229 -7.65 17.08 6.08
C ALA A 229 -9.03 17.68 5.77
N ILE A 230 -10.10 16.99 6.14
CA ILE A 230 -11.49 17.50 5.97
C ILE A 230 -11.70 18.77 6.80
N LYS A 231 -11.26 18.77 8.08
CA LYS A 231 -11.33 19.96 8.92
C LYS A 231 -10.70 21.17 8.24
N LYS A 232 -9.48 21.02 7.72
CA LYS A 232 -8.73 22.07 7.04
C LYS A 232 -9.42 22.52 5.74
N LEU A 233 -9.83 21.56 4.91
CA LEU A 233 -10.44 21.83 3.61
C LEU A 233 -11.76 22.57 3.73
N LEU A 234 -12.63 22.16 4.65
CA LEU A 234 -13.95 22.73 4.87
C LEU A 234 -13.95 23.85 5.92
N GLN A 235 -12.78 24.25 6.43
CA GLN A 235 -12.59 25.31 7.42
C GLN A 235 -13.46 25.13 8.68
N LEU A 236 -13.60 23.88 9.14
CA LEU A 236 -14.40 23.55 10.32
C LEU A 236 -13.67 23.98 11.60
N GLU A 237 -14.41 24.39 12.63
CA GLU A 237 -13.84 24.70 13.96
C GLU A 237 -13.30 23.45 14.65
N GLN A 238 -13.99 22.33 14.49
CA GLN A 238 -13.64 21.02 15.06
C GLN A 238 -13.50 19.96 13.97
N LYS A 239 -12.95 18.80 14.34
CA LYS A 239 -12.94 17.65 13.44
C LYS A 239 -14.37 17.20 13.15
N PRO A 240 -14.66 16.77 11.90
CA PRO A 240 -15.98 16.27 11.56
C PRO A 240 -16.29 15.00 12.37
N THR A 241 -17.55 14.83 12.73
CA THR A 241 -18.04 13.60 13.33
C THR A 241 -18.08 12.48 12.29
N LYS A 242 -18.26 11.26 12.75
CA LYS A 242 -18.39 10.10 11.85
C LYS A 242 -19.60 10.26 10.93
N GLU A 243 -20.72 10.69 11.47
CA GLU A 243 -21.98 10.91 10.76
C GLU A 243 -21.86 12.01 9.70
N GLU A 244 -21.15 13.10 10.01
CA GLU A 244 -20.86 14.17 9.04
C GLU A 244 -19.99 13.66 7.89
N MET A 245 -18.97 12.84 8.17
CA MET A 245 -18.14 12.23 7.13
C MET A 245 -18.94 11.23 6.30
N GLU A 246 -19.75 10.36 6.93
CA GLU A 246 -20.61 9.40 6.23
C GLU A 246 -21.57 10.08 5.26
N ALA A 247 -22.10 11.26 5.63
CA ALA A 247 -22.98 12.05 4.76
C ALA A 247 -22.28 12.58 3.49
N MET A 248 -20.94 12.69 3.47
CA MET A 248 -20.17 13.13 2.29
C MET A 248 -19.88 11.99 1.32
N LEU A 249 -19.81 10.72 1.80
CA LEU A 249 -19.38 9.57 1.00
C LEU A 249 -20.17 9.35 -0.30
N PRO A 250 -21.50 9.57 -0.36
CA PRO A 250 -22.26 9.39 -1.59
C PRO A 250 -21.76 10.22 -2.76
N GLU A 251 -21.26 11.45 -2.53
CA GLU A 251 -20.72 12.32 -3.57
C GLU A 251 -19.36 11.82 -4.10
N TRP A 252 -18.60 11.10 -3.30
CA TRP A 252 -17.26 10.61 -3.63
C TRP A 252 -17.26 9.19 -4.19
N HIS A 253 -18.38 8.47 -4.02
CA HIS A 253 -18.57 7.13 -4.60
C HIS A 253 -18.57 7.20 -6.14
N PRO A 254 -17.92 6.27 -6.86
CA PRO A 254 -17.30 5.01 -6.40
C PRO A 254 -15.77 5.11 -6.19
N TYR A 255 -15.22 6.28 -5.92
CA TYR A 255 -13.78 6.52 -5.83
C TYR A 255 -13.32 6.93 -4.43
N LEU A 256 -13.91 6.36 -3.36
CA LEU A 256 -13.60 6.71 -1.97
C LEU A 256 -12.12 6.55 -1.61
N SER A 257 -11.44 5.56 -2.20
CA SER A 257 -10.00 5.36 -1.97
C SER A 257 -9.16 6.50 -2.54
N TYR A 258 -9.57 7.08 -3.66
CA TYR A 258 -8.93 8.26 -4.23
C TYR A 258 -9.24 9.51 -3.40
N ALA A 259 -10.48 9.67 -2.91
CA ALA A 259 -10.80 10.74 -1.96
C ALA A 259 -9.89 10.66 -0.72
N SER A 260 -9.69 9.46 -0.16
CA SER A 260 -8.78 9.24 0.96
C SER A 260 -7.34 9.64 0.64
N LEU A 261 -6.81 9.18 -0.51
CA LEU A 261 -5.44 9.51 -0.95
C LEU A 261 -5.23 11.02 -1.10
N TYR A 262 -6.15 11.71 -1.78
CA TYR A 262 -6.03 13.15 -2.03
C TYR A 262 -6.19 13.97 -0.76
N LEU A 263 -7.05 13.54 0.17
CA LEU A 263 -7.13 14.15 1.50
C LEU A 263 -5.82 14.02 2.28
N TRP A 264 -5.19 12.84 2.30
CA TRP A 264 -3.87 12.69 2.93
C TRP A 264 -2.83 13.61 2.29
N ARG A 265 -2.79 13.66 0.95
CA ARG A 265 -1.86 14.53 0.20
C ARG A 265 -2.04 16.02 0.52
N SER A 266 -3.24 16.48 0.81
CA SER A 266 -3.53 17.89 1.10
C SER A 266 -2.97 18.39 2.45
N ILE A 267 -2.46 17.48 3.28
CA ILE A 267 -1.88 17.79 4.59
C ILE A 267 -0.40 17.40 4.73
N GLU A 268 0.22 16.84 3.68
CA GLU A 268 1.67 16.60 3.60
C GLU A 268 2.41 17.91 3.31
#